data_193410755c41896b35e82ee32fc51885
#
_entry.id   193410755c41896b35e82ee32fc51885
#
_cell.length_a   1.000
_cell.length_b   1.000
_cell.length_c   1.000
_cell.angle_alpha   90.00
_cell.angle_beta   90.00
_cell.angle_gamma   90.00
#
_symmetry.space_group_name_H-M   'P 1'
#
loop_
_entity.id
_entity.type
_entity.pdbx_description
1 polymer ?
#
loop_
_entity_poly.entity_id
_entity_poly.type
_entity_poly.pdbx_seq_one_letter_code
_entity_poly.pdbx_strand_id
1 'polypeptide(L)'
;MNSPRFDTVSFLTDYGTADEFVGVVKSVIRDLAPHVGVIDLTHEIAPFDVRAGSLALARCIGYVAGGVVLAVVDPGVGTSRRAIAIEVAGGAGVVMGPDNGLLAPAVAMAGGAERAFELTNPEYQLQAAGATFAGRDIFAPAAAHICNGVDLAELGPEVDPILLLPGTIPLPREDGDALVTEVLWVDRFGNCQLNVGPDDLLPTWGASLQLQIGRPSDPNGVTVRRAVRATSFAELSGGAVGLVLDSYGMLAISLDQRSAAEELGIGAGDQIVLVGLDDVQGVATAVTLSRR
;
A
#
# COMPACT_ATOMS: atom_id res chain seq x y z
N MET A 1 -35.32 1.15 14.54
CA MET A 1 -34.17 1.68 13.79
C MET A 1 -32.99 1.66 14.74
N ASN A 2 -31.92 1.01 14.36
CA ASN A 2 -30.67 1.03 15.15
C ASN A 2 -30.11 2.47 15.17
N SER A 3 -29.39 2.83 16.22
CA SER A 3 -28.66 4.10 16.22
C SER A 3 -27.48 4.02 15.24
N PRO A 4 -27.16 5.10 14.49
CA PRO A 4 -25.97 5.13 13.66
C PRO A 4 -24.72 4.73 14.45
N ARG A 5 -23.92 3.83 13.87
CA ARG A 5 -22.66 3.36 14.48
C ARG A 5 -21.47 4.18 14.00
N PHE A 6 -21.44 4.46 12.70
CA PHE A 6 -20.37 5.22 12.06
C PHE A 6 -20.95 6.29 11.12
N ASP A 7 -20.19 7.34 10.90
CA ASP A 7 -20.54 8.45 9.99
C ASP A 7 -19.56 8.60 8.82
N THR A 8 -18.56 7.70 8.72
CA THR A 8 -17.48 7.81 7.75
C THR A 8 -17.21 6.48 7.06
N VAL A 9 -17.04 6.53 5.72
CA VAL A 9 -16.51 5.44 4.90
C VAL A 9 -15.26 5.95 4.20
N SER A 10 -14.10 5.35 4.48
CA SER A 10 -12.85 5.59 3.75
C SER A 10 -12.76 4.61 2.57
N PHE A 11 -12.63 5.11 1.34
CA PHE A 11 -12.81 4.30 0.13
C PHE A 11 -11.56 4.26 -0.74
N LEU A 12 -11.11 3.02 -1.10
CA LEU A 12 -9.95 2.74 -1.94
C LEU A 12 -10.31 1.72 -3.02
N THR A 13 -9.91 1.98 -4.27
CA THR A 13 -10.14 1.04 -5.38
C THR A 13 -9.08 1.16 -6.48
N ASP A 14 -9.19 0.25 -7.47
CA ASP A 14 -8.52 0.30 -8.78
C ASP A 14 -9.47 0.77 -9.90
N TYR A 15 -10.60 1.39 -9.57
CA TYR A 15 -11.64 1.77 -10.54
C TYR A 15 -11.25 2.96 -11.43
N GLY A 16 -10.23 3.73 -11.03
CA GLY A 16 -9.94 5.01 -11.66
C GLY A 16 -11.04 6.04 -11.42
N THR A 17 -10.93 7.16 -12.12
CA THR A 17 -11.90 8.27 -12.06
C THR A 17 -12.52 8.60 -13.43
N ALA A 18 -12.14 7.82 -14.48
CA ALA A 18 -12.65 8.05 -15.83
C ALA A 18 -14.08 7.52 -16.04
N ASP A 19 -14.41 6.39 -15.39
CA ASP A 19 -15.72 5.77 -15.45
C ASP A 19 -16.56 6.10 -14.21
N GLU A 20 -17.85 5.77 -14.26
CA GLU A 20 -18.83 6.09 -13.22
C GLU A 20 -18.73 5.23 -11.95
N PHE A 21 -17.91 4.19 -11.91
CA PHE A 21 -17.91 3.18 -10.85
C PHE A 21 -17.82 3.78 -9.44
N VAL A 22 -16.88 4.67 -9.20
CA VAL A 22 -16.71 5.35 -7.90
C VAL A 22 -17.95 6.17 -7.53
N GLY A 23 -18.47 6.94 -8.48
CA GLY A 23 -19.65 7.78 -8.28
C GLY A 23 -20.88 6.95 -7.94
N VAL A 24 -21.06 5.81 -8.60
CA VAL A 24 -22.19 4.88 -8.35
C VAL A 24 -22.10 4.27 -6.96
N VAL A 25 -20.93 3.75 -6.55
CA VAL A 25 -20.72 3.22 -5.19
C VAL A 25 -21.06 4.26 -4.12
N LYS A 26 -20.55 5.49 -4.29
CA LYS A 26 -20.83 6.61 -3.36
C LYS A 26 -22.31 6.98 -3.33
N SER A 27 -23.00 6.92 -4.48
CA SER A 27 -24.43 7.19 -4.56
C SER A 27 -25.25 6.16 -3.81
N VAL A 28 -24.90 4.87 -3.91
CA VAL A 28 -25.56 3.80 -3.14
C VAL A 28 -25.39 4.02 -1.63
N ILE A 29 -24.16 4.32 -1.18
CA ILE A 29 -23.88 4.61 0.23
C ILE A 29 -24.73 5.83 0.68
N ARG A 30 -24.76 6.88 -0.11
CA ARG A 30 -25.50 8.11 0.20
C ARG A 30 -27.00 7.90 0.29
N ASP A 31 -27.56 7.06 -0.57
CA ASP A 31 -29.00 6.75 -0.57
C ASP A 31 -29.40 5.95 0.68
N LEU A 32 -28.63 4.93 1.04
CA LEU A 32 -28.90 4.02 2.16
C LEU A 32 -28.52 4.60 3.53
N ALA A 33 -27.48 5.44 3.59
CA ALA A 33 -26.96 6.07 4.81
C ALA A 33 -26.65 7.56 4.59
N PRO A 34 -27.67 8.45 4.52
CA PRO A 34 -27.49 9.86 4.17
C PRO A 34 -26.59 10.67 5.11
N HIS A 35 -26.38 10.19 6.33
CA HIS A 35 -25.51 10.83 7.33
C HIS A 35 -24.02 10.52 7.11
N VAL A 36 -23.67 9.54 6.26
CA VAL A 36 -22.31 9.07 6.06
C VAL A 36 -21.57 9.94 5.06
N GLY A 37 -20.36 10.39 5.45
CA GLY A 37 -19.39 11.00 4.56
C GLY A 37 -18.48 9.92 3.93
N VAL A 38 -18.21 10.03 2.63
CA VAL A 38 -17.24 9.16 1.95
C VAL A 38 -15.95 9.94 1.70
N ILE A 39 -14.83 9.41 2.20
CA ILE A 39 -13.48 9.93 1.98
C ILE A 39 -12.78 9.05 0.97
N ASP A 40 -12.41 9.60 -0.17
CA ASP A 40 -11.62 8.87 -1.17
C ASP A 40 -10.15 8.81 -0.72
N LEU A 41 -9.65 7.62 -0.45
CA LEU A 41 -8.23 7.42 -0.17
C LEU A 41 -7.42 7.46 -1.47
N THR A 42 -7.80 6.62 -2.41
CA THR A 42 -7.35 6.65 -3.81
C THR A 42 -8.22 5.71 -4.66
N HIS A 43 -8.36 6.02 -5.93
CA HIS A 43 -8.98 5.15 -6.93
C HIS A 43 -8.02 4.82 -8.07
N GLU A 44 -6.76 5.24 -7.92
CA GLU A 44 -5.70 5.09 -8.94
C GLU A 44 -4.74 3.93 -8.65
N ILE A 45 -5.21 2.89 -7.93
CA ILE A 45 -4.46 1.63 -7.89
C ILE A 45 -4.45 1.07 -9.31
N ALA A 46 -3.31 0.56 -9.75
CA ALA A 46 -3.22 -0.06 -11.06
C ALA A 46 -4.25 -1.20 -11.17
N PRO A 47 -4.96 -1.33 -12.30
CA PRO A 47 -6.00 -2.35 -12.44
C PRO A 47 -5.51 -3.75 -12.08
N PHE A 48 -6.27 -4.43 -11.21
CA PHE A 48 -6.01 -5.79 -10.72
C PHE A 48 -4.80 -5.94 -9.79
N ASP A 49 -4.09 -4.86 -9.45
CA ASP A 49 -2.92 -4.92 -8.57
C ASP A 49 -3.32 -4.93 -7.09
N VAL A 50 -3.71 -6.13 -6.61
CA VAL A 50 -4.06 -6.37 -5.21
C VAL A 50 -2.92 -5.99 -4.26
N ARG A 51 -1.66 -6.24 -4.67
CA ARG A 51 -0.48 -5.92 -3.86
C ARG A 51 -0.31 -4.42 -3.68
N ALA A 52 -0.35 -3.64 -4.76
CA ALA A 52 -0.28 -2.18 -4.66
C ALA A 52 -1.42 -1.62 -3.81
N GLY A 53 -2.64 -2.15 -3.99
CA GLY A 53 -3.81 -1.80 -3.15
C GLY A 53 -3.59 -2.10 -1.68
N SER A 54 -3.06 -3.29 -1.35
CA SER A 54 -2.81 -3.69 0.04
C SER A 54 -1.75 -2.82 0.73
N LEU A 55 -0.67 -2.49 0.02
CA LEU A 55 0.38 -1.60 0.52
C LEU A 55 -0.12 -0.16 0.69
N ALA A 56 -0.94 0.34 -0.24
CA ALA A 56 -1.56 1.65 -0.12
C ALA A 56 -2.49 1.71 1.10
N LEU A 57 -3.32 0.68 1.29
CA LEU A 57 -4.23 0.57 2.43
C LEU A 57 -3.46 0.52 3.75
N ALA A 58 -2.39 -0.28 3.83
CA ALA A 58 -1.53 -0.36 5.00
C ALA A 58 -0.92 1.00 5.39
N ARG A 59 -0.47 1.78 4.41
CA ARG A 59 0.06 3.14 4.66
C ARG A 59 -1.01 4.09 5.19
N CYS A 60 -2.27 3.92 4.79
CA CYS A 60 -3.36 4.82 5.17
C CYS A 60 -3.99 4.48 6.51
N ILE A 61 -4.04 3.19 6.91
CA ILE A 61 -4.92 2.70 7.99
C ILE A 61 -4.71 3.40 9.32
N GLY A 62 -3.48 3.80 9.65
CA GLY A 62 -3.17 4.52 10.89
C GLY A 62 -3.64 5.98 10.92
N TYR A 63 -4.12 6.51 9.80
CA TYR A 63 -4.52 7.92 9.63
C TYR A 63 -5.98 8.09 9.21
N VAL A 64 -6.70 7.01 8.93
CA VAL A 64 -8.10 7.09 8.55
C VAL A 64 -8.98 7.36 9.77
N ALA A 65 -10.09 8.07 9.55
CA ALA A 65 -11.09 8.26 10.59
C ALA A 65 -11.70 6.92 11.02
N GLY A 66 -12.09 6.82 12.30
CA GLY A 66 -12.88 5.68 12.77
C GLY A 66 -14.15 5.51 11.92
N GLY A 67 -14.49 4.27 11.59
CA GLY A 67 -15.63 3.99 10.71
C GLY A 67 -15.40 2.76 9.84
N VAL A 68 -15.94 2.79 8.63
CA VAL A 68 -15.77 1.70 7.67
C VAL A 68 -14.66 2.04 6.69
N VAL A 69 -13.70 1.14 6.52
CA VAL A 69 -12.69 1.20 5.46
C VAL A 69 -13.08 0.21 4.38
N LEU A 70 -13.55 0.73 3.25
CA LEU A 70 -13.96 -0.04 2.09
C LEU A 70 -12.83 -0.04 1.05
N ALA A 71 -12.23 -1.20 0.81
CA ALA A 71 -11.19 -1.36 -0.20
C ALA A 71 -11.61 -2.42 -1.23
N VAL A 72 -11.57 -2.05 -2.52
CA VAL A 72 -11.97 -2.96 -3.60
C VAL A 72 -10.94 -2.91 -4.73
N VAL A 73 -10.07 -3.91 -4.76
CA VAL A 73 -9.22 -4.29 -5.88
C VAL A 73 -9.49 -5.78 -6.09
N ASP A 74 -10.30 -6.11 -7.08
CA ASP A 74 -11.01 -7.39 -7.13
C ASP A 74 -10.93 -8.09 -8.49
N PRO A 75 -9.77 -8.65 -8.86
CA PRO A 75 -9.65 -9.46 -10.08
C PRO A 75 -10.51 -10.74 -10.06
N GLY A 76 -11.00 -11.14 -8.88
CA GLY A 76 -11.86 -12.31 -8.66
C GLY A 76 -13.35 -11.98 -8.59
N VAL A 77 -13.80 -10.81 -9.01
CA VAL A 77 -15.22 -10.43 -9.01
C VAL A 77 -16.07 -11.45 -9.80
N GLY A 78 -17.22 -11.85 -9.23
CA GLY A 78 -18.12 -12.83 -9.84
C GLY A 78 -17.67 -14.30 -9.71
N THR A 79 -16.59 -14.59 -9.00
CA THR A 79 -16.14 -15.96 -8.68
C THR A 79 -16.56 -16.36 -7.24
N SER A 80 -16.05 -17.48 -6.76
CA SER A 80 -16.26 -17.98 -5.38
C SER A 80 -15.39 -17.27 -4.32
N ARG A 81 -14.65 -16.18 -4.65
CA ARG A 81 -13.91 -15.42 -3.65
C ARG A 81 -14.88 -14.80 -2.65
N ARG A 82 -14.59 -14.87 -1.36
CA ARG A 82 -15.42 -14.31 -0.31
C ARG A 82 -15.43 -12.76 -0.35
N ALA A 83 -16.58 -12.15 -0.13
CA ALA A 83 -16.70 -10.75 0.25
C ALA A 83 -16.76 -10.70 1.78
N ILE A 84 -15.90 -9.93 2.44
CA ILE A 84 -15.76 -9.98 3.90
C ILE A 84 -15.80 -8.59 4.53
N ALA A 85 -16.28 -8.55 5.78
CA ALA A 85 -16.15 -7.43 6.69
C ALA A 85 -15.45 -7.90 7.96
N ILE A 86 -14.46 -7.16 8.43
CA ILE A 86 -13.57 -7.50 9.53
C ILE A 86 -13.63 -6.39 10.57
N GLU A 87 -14.02 -6.72 11.79
CA GLU A 87 -14.00 -5.79 12.92
C GLU A 87 -12.58 -5.70 13.48
N VAL A 88 -12.15 -4.46 13.75
CA VAL A 88 -10.80 -4.15 14.22
C VAL A 88 -10.83 -3.07 15.31
N ALA A 89 -9.71 -2.90 16.01
CA ALA A 89 -9.50 -1.83 16.99
C ALA A 89 -10.58 -1.75 18.10
N GLY A 90 -10.95 -2.88 18.68
CA GLY A 90 -11.96 -2.91 19.77
C GLY A 90 -13.36 -2.52 19.30
N GLY A 91 -13.69 -2.76 18.02
CA GLY A 91 -14.97 -2.36 17.44
C GLY A 91 -15.03 -0.89 16.97
N ALA A 92 -13.92 -0.17 17.05
CA ALA A 92 -13.84 1.23 16.59
C ALA A 92 -13.82 1.36 15.06
N GLY A 93 -13.59 0.26 14.33
CA GLY A 93 -13.56 0.25 12.87
C GLY A 93 -13.95 -1.08 12.27
N VAL A 94 -14.32 -1.04 10.99
CA VAL A 94 -14.56 -2.21 10.15
C VAL A 94 -13.78 -2.05 8.85
N VAL A 95 -12.96 -3.04 8.51
CA VAL A 95 -12.24 -3.12 7.23
C VAL A 95 -12.95 -4.13 6.35
N MET A 96 -13.34 -3.75 5.14
CA MET A 96 -14.14 -4.62 4.27
C MET A 96 -13.71 -4.57 2.80
N GLY A 97 -13.91 -5.68 2.11
CA GLY A 97 -13.54 -5.86 0.70
C GLY A 97 -13.46 -7.33 0.30
N PRO A 98 -12.86 -7.65 -0.86
CA PRO A 98 -12.61 -9.03 -1.28
C PRO A 98 -11.56 -9.70 -0.40
N ASP A 99 -11.80 -10.97 -0.03
CA ASP A 99 -10.82 -11.83 0.65
C ASP A 99 -9.83 -12.38 -0.38
N ASN A 100 -8.84 -11.58 -0.73
CA ASN A 100 -7.81 -11.88 -1.72
C ASN A 100 -6.41 -11.41 -1.31
N GLY A 101 -6.23 -11.12 -0.01
CA GLY A 101 -4.99 -10.58 0.54
C GLY A 101 -4.91 -9.05 0.58
N LEU A 102 -5.87 -8.34 -0.01
CA LEU A 102 -5.93 -6.86 -0.05
C LEU A 102 -5.95 -6.25 1.36
N LEU A 103 -6.76 -6.81 2.26
CA LEU A 103 -7.06 -6.23 3.56
C LEU A 103 -6.04 -6.60 4.65
N ALA A 104 -5.35 -7.73 4.49
CA ALA A 104 -4.59 -8.36 5.57
C ALA A 104 -3.50 -7.48 6.19
N PRO A 105 -2.66 -6.73 5.43
CA PRO A 105 -1.65 -5.87 6.04
C PRO A 105 -2.27 -4.73 6.85
N ALA A 106 -3.34 -4.11 6.34
CA ALA A 106 -4.03 -3.03 7.05
C ALA A 106 -4.73 -3.53 8.32
N VAL A 107 -5.36 -4.70 8.27
CA VAL A 107 -5.96 -5.34 9.44
C VAL A 107 -4.91 -5.62 10.50
N ALA A 108 -3.74 -6.15 10.12
CA ALA A 108 -2.64 -6.39 11.05
C ALA A 108 -2.16 -5.08 11.73
N MET A 109 -2.03 -3.99 10.97
CA MET A 109 -1.64 -2.68 11.50
C MET A 109 -2.74 -2.03 12.37
N ALA A 110 -4.02 -2.37 12.15
CA ALA A 110 -5.14 -1.93 12.96
C ALA A 110 -5.33 -2.73 14.27
N GLY A 111 -4.38 -3.62 14.60
CA GLY A 111 -4.40 -4.41 15.82
C GLY A 111 -4.87 -5.85 15.64
N GLY A 112 -5.13 -6.28 14.42
CA GLY A 112 -5.60 -7.63 14.07
C GLY A 112 -7.10 -7.70 13.86
N ALA A 113 -7.55 -8.86 13.35
CA ALA A 113 -8.96 -9.16 13.15
C ALA A 113 -9.57 -9.67 14.48
N GLU A 114 -10.66 -9.04 14.94
CA GLU A 114 -11.41 -9.47 16.12
C GLU A 114 -12.52 -10.44 15.74
N ARG A 115 -13.36 -10.03 14.79
CA ARG A 115 -14.41 -10.84 14.19
C ARG A 115 -14.39 -10.62 12.68
N ALA A 116 -14.72 -11.63 11.91
CA ALA A 116 -14.84 -11.53 10.47
C ALA A 116 -16.13 -12.23 10.00
N PHE A 117 -16.79 -11.64 9.00
CA PHE A 117 -18.06 -12.15 8.48
C PHE A 117 -18.04 -12.13 6.96
N GLU A 118 -18.58 -13.18 6.34
CA GLU A 118 -18.81 -13.21 4.91
C GLU A 118 -20.11 -12.48 4.57
N LEU A 119 -20.08 -11.61 3.59
CA LEU A 119 -21.21 -10.80 3.17
C LEU A 119 -22.08 -11.58 2.18
N THR A 120 -22.97 -12.43 2.69
CA THR A 120 -23.79 -13.32 1.87
C THR A 120 -25.31 -13.11 2.03
N ASN A 121 -25.74 -12.31 3.02
CA ASN A 121 -27.16 -12.08 3.25
C ASN A 121 -27.75 -11.16 2.18
N PRO A 122 -28.68 -11.64 1.30
CA PRO A 122 -29.24 -10.88 0.20
C PRO A 122 -30.11 -9.69 0.64
N GLU A 123 -30.57 -9.66 1.91
CA GLU A 123 -31.35 -8.52 2.43
C GLU A 123 -30.52 -7.24 2.53
N TYR A 124 -29.20 -7.40 2.61
CA TYR A 124 -28.23 -6.28 2.68
C TYR A 124 -27.45 -6.08 1.38
N GLN A 125 -27.97 -6.57 0.26
CA GLN A 125 -27.36 -6.48 -1.07
C GLN A 125 -28.35 -5.87 -2.08
N LEU A 126 -27.82 -5.29 -3.14
CA LEU A 126 -28.64 -4.86 -4.26
C LEU A 126 -28.85 -6.03 -5.23
N GLN A 127 -30.05 -6.16 -5.75
CA GLN A 127 -30.32 -7.10 -6.85
C GLN A 127 -29.72 -6.57 -8.14
N ALA A 128 -28.90 -7.38 -8.80
CA ALA A 128 -28.22 -7.04 -10.04
C ALA A 128 -28.43 -8.10 -11.11
N ALA A 129 -28.37 -7.68 -12.38
CA ALA A 129 -28.50 -8.58 -13.52
C ALA A 129 -27.26 -9.46 -13.74
N GLY A 130 -26.12 -9.09 -13.17
CA GLY A 130 -24.85 -9.82 -13.26
C GLY A 130 -23.93 -9.53 -12.08
N ALA A 131 -22.98 -10.42 -11.83
CA ALA A 131 -22.13 -10.40 -10.63
C ALA A 131 -20.79 -9.65 -10.82
N THR A 132 -20.69 -8.74 -11.78
CA THR A 132 -19.41 -8.10 -12.16
C THR A 132 -19.14 -6.76 -11.46
N PHE A 133 -20.03 -6.28 -10.59
CA PHE A 133 -19.85 -5.02 -9.86
C PHE A 133 -20.16 -5.17 -8.36
N ALA A 134 -19.40 -6.03 -7.69
CA ALA A 134 -19.55 -6.26 -6.25
C ALA A 134 -19.39 -4.98 -5.41
N GLY A 135 -18.61 -4.00 -5.87
CA GLY A 135 -18.49 -2.69 -5.24
C GLY A 135 -19.84 -2.01 -5.04
N ARG A 136 -20.69 -2.04 -6.05
CA ARG A 136 -22.05 -1.48 -6.02
C ARG A 136 -23.04 -2.40 -5.31
N ASP A 137 -23.01 -3.70 -5.62
CA ASP A 137 -24.10 -4.62 -5.31
C ASP A 137 -23.98 -5.27 -3.93
N ILE A 138 -22.74 -5.43 -3.44
CA ILE A 138 -22.43 -6.09 -2.16
C ILE A 138 -21.78 -5.10 -1.19
N PHE A 139 -20.66 -4.48 -1.57
CA PHE A 139 -19.85 -3.73 -0.61
C PHE A 139 -20.46 -2.38 -0.22
N ALA A 140 -21.00 -1.62 -1.16
CA ALA A 140 -21.61 -0.33 -0.86
C ALA A 140 -22.82 -0.45 0.08
N PRO A 141 -23.82 -1.32 -0.21
CA PRO A 141 -24.96 -1.50 0.71
C PRO A 141 -24.52 -2.06 2.06
N ALA A 142 -23.61 -3.04 2.12
CA ALA A 142 -23.10 -3.56 3.38
C ALA A 142 -22.42 -2.47 4.22
N ALA A 143 -21.57 -1.63 3.62
CA ALA A 143 -20.93 -0.49 4.30
C ALA A 143 -21.98 0.47 4.88
N ALA A 144 -23.00 0.82 4.11
CA ALA A 144 -24.08 1.72 4.54
C ALA A 144 -24.87 1.11 5.72
N HIS A 145 -25.22 -0.18 5.66
CA HIS A 145 -25.93 -0.87 6.74
C HIS A 145 -25.10 -0.99 8.02
N ILE A 146 -23.81 -1.24 7.91
CA ILE A 146 -22.88 -1.21 9.07
C ILE A 146 -22.87 0.19 9.70
N CYS A 147 -22.78 1.26 8.88
CA CYS A 147 -22.85 2.62 9.38
C CYS A 147 -24.18 2.95 10.06
N ASN A 148 -25.30 2.36 9.59
CA ASN A 148 -26.63 2.46 10.20
C ASN A 148 -26.76 1.64 11.49
N GLY A 149 -25.73 0.91 11.93
CA GLY A 149 -25.71 0.13 13.17
C GLY A 149 -26.24 -1.30 13.04
N VAL A 150 -26.28 -1.85 11.82
CA VAL A 150 -26.50 -3.29 11.60
C VAL A 150 -25.27 -4.06 12.10
N ASP A 151 -25.49 -5.11 12.91
CA ASP A 151 -24.38 -5.96 13.37
C ASP A 151 -23.82 -6.80 12.21
N LEU A 152 -22.52 -7.01 12.21
CA LEU A 152 -21.85 -7.80 11.17
C LEU A 152 -22.42 -9.21 11.04
N ALA A 153 -22.90 -9.81 12.15
CA ALA A 153 -23.51 -11.13 12.14
C ALA A 153 -24.82 -11.23 11.33
N GLU A 154 -25.48 -10.09 11.09
CA GLU A 154 -26.68 -10.05 10.24
C GLU A 154 -26.33 -10.09 8.74
N LEU A 155 -25.11 -9.72 8.37
CA LEU A 155 -24.65 -9.66 6.98
C LEU A 155 -24.28 -11.03 6.40
N GLY A 156 -24.08 -12.03 7.27
CA GLY A 156 -23.77 -13.40 6.88
C GLY A 156 -23.01 -14.21 7.93
N PRO A 157 -22.50 -15.39 7.60
CA PRO A 157 -21.83 -16.27 8.54
C PRO A 157 -20.48 -15.72 9.00
N GLU A 158 -20.15 -16.02 10.26
CA GLU A 158 -18.83 -15.74 10.82
C GLU A 158 -17.75 -16.60 10.14
N VAL A 159 -16.61 -15.99 9.90
CA VAL A 159 -15.40 -16.61 9.33
C VAL A 159 -14.30 -16.55 10.38
N ASP A 160 -13.65 -17.68 10.65
CA ASP A 160 -12.46 -17.67 11.50
C ASP A 160 -11.37 -16.78 10.86
N PRO A 161 -10.89 -15.73 11.56
CA PRO A 161 -9.88 -14.83 11.03
C PRO A 161 -8.61 -15.51 10.51
N ILE A 162 -8.25 -16.68 11.05
CA ILE A 162 -7.07 -17.45 10.59
C ILE A 162 -7.24 -18.02 9.18
N LEU A 163 -8.48 -18.10 8.69
CA LEU A 163 -8.80 -18.61 7.35
C LEU A 163 -8.89 -17.50 6.29
N LEU A 164 -8.63 -16.25 6.67
CA LEU A 164 -8.55 -15.13 5.73
C LEU A 164 -7.28 -15.22 4.91
N LEU A 165 -7.36 -14.82 3.64
CA LEU A 165 -6.19 -14.86 2.77
C LEU A 165 -5.14 -13.84 3.23
N PRO A 166 -3.89 -14.27 3.46
CA PRO A 166 -2.83 -13.38 3.89
C PRO A 166 -2.41 -12.41 2.77
N GLY A 167 -2.00 -11.23 3.14
CA GLY A 167 -1.30 -10.31 2.23
C GLY A 167 0.16 -10.73 2.05
N THR A 168 0.74 -10.35 0.92
CA THR A 168 2.16 -10.61 0.64
C THR A 168 2.94 -9.30 0.73
N ILE A 169 3.71 -9.14 1.81
CA ILE A 169 4.71 -8.07 1.95
C ILE A 169 6.08 -8.73 1.87
N PRO A 170 6.93 -8.38 0.90
CA PRO A 170 8.28 -8.92 0.84
C PRO A 170 9.10 -8.40 2.03
N LEU A 171 9.83 -9.28 2.66
CA LEU A 171 10.78 -8.93 3.70
C LEU A 171 12.17 -8.73 3.09
N PRO A 172 12.98 -7.79 3.61
CA PRO A 172 14.36 -7.68 3.21
C PRO A 172 15.13 -8.94 3.62
N ARG A 173 16.23 -9.24 2.92
CA ARG A 173 17.05 -10.40 3.19
C ARG A 173 18.53 -10.02 3.27
N GLU A 174 19.17 -10.40 4.35
CA GLU A 174 20.62 -10.30 4.47
C GLU A 174 21.31 -11.30 3.54
N ASP A 175 22.41 -10.84 2.91
CA ASP A 175 23.25 -11.64 2.02
C ASP A 175 24.73 -11.25 2.26
N GLY A 176 25.35 -11.86 3.26
CA GLY A 176 26.67 -11.44 3.76
C GLY A 176 26.62 -10.02 4.32
N ASP A 177 27.46 -9.13 3.77
CA ASP A 177 27.49 -7.71 4.15
C ASP A 177 26.53 -6.84 3.31
N ALA A 178 25.60 -7.46 2.58
CA ALA A 178 24.62 -6.79 1.74
C ALA A 178 23.20 -7.03 2.24
N LEU A 179 22.30 -6.12 1.93
CA LEU A 179 20.87 -6.22 2.19
C LEU A 179 20.10 -6.21 0.88
N VAL A 180 19.46 -7.31 0.56
CA VAL A 180 18.61 -7.45 -0.62
C VAL A 180 17.23 -6.91 -0.29
N THR A 181 16.83 -5.85 -0.97
CA THR A 181 15.59 -5.12 -0.78
C THR A 181 14.75 -5.11 -2.04
N GLU A 182 13.53 -4.64 -1.94
CA GLU A 182 12.61 -4.50 -3.06
C GLU A 182 11.92 -3.13 -3.01
N VAL A 183 11.68 -2.53 -4.17
CA VAL A 183 10.87 -1.33 -4.28
C VAL A 183 9.40 -1.72 -4.06
N LEU A 184 8.81 -1.27 -2.96
CA LEU A 184 7.40 -1.51 -2.64
C LEU A 184 6.46 -0.65 -3.46
N TRP A 185 6.86 0.60 -3.68
CA TRP A 185 6.01 1.62 -4.28
C TRP A 185 6.85 2.77 -4.83
N VAL A 186 6.38 3.35 -5.92
CA VAL A 186 6.91 4.60 -6.46
C VAL A 186 5.83 5.67 -6.31
N ASP A 187 6.16 6.75 -5.62
CA ASP A 187 5.22 7.85 -5.45
C ASP A 187 5.10 8.72 -6.72
N ARG A 188 4.16 9.67 -6.70
CA ARG A 188 3.93 10.58 -7.83
C ARG A 188 5.15 11.45 -8.19
N PHE A 189 6.08 11.64 -7.26
CA PHE A 189 7.30 12.41 -7.46
C PHE A 189 8.47 11.56 -7.96
N GLY A 190 8.27 10.24 -8.04
CA GLY A 190 9.28 9.27 -8.46
C GLY A 190 10.22 8.83 -7.33
N ASN A 191 9.87 9.04 -6.07
CA ASN A 191 10.58 8.44 -4.95
C ASN A 191 10.23 6.96 -4.85
N CYS A 192 11.24 6.10 -4.66
CA CYS A 192 11.08 4.65 -4.67
C CYS A 192 11.20 4.13 -3.24
N GLN A 193 10.07 3.87 -2.58
CA GLN A 193 10.02 3.30 -1.24
C GLN A 193 10.53 1.85 -1.25
N LEU A 194 11.47 1.54 -0.40
CA LEU A 194 11.99 0.20 -0.18
C LEU A 194 11.24 -0.51 0.96
N ASN A 195 11.38 -1.84 1.03
CA ASN A 195 10.86 -2.66 2.12
C ASN A 195 11.77 -2.70 3.35
N VAL A 196 12.51 -1.62 3.60
CA VAL A 196 13.47 -1.48 4.73
C VAL A 196 13.28 -0.15 5.44
N GLY A 197 13.37 -0.19 6.75
CA GLY A 197 13.50 0.99 7.60
C GLY A 197 14.95 1.29 7.99
N PRO A 198 15.20 2.36 8.74
CA PRO A 198 16.55 2.69 9.22
C PRO A 198 17.19 1.62 10.10
N ASP A 199 16.36 0.90 10.87
CA ASP A 199 16.79 -0.12 11.82
C ASP A 199 17.19 -1.45 11.15
N ASP A 200 16.78 -1.65 9.89
CA ASP A 200 17.19 -2.81 9.09
C ASP A 200 18.61 -2.67 8.51
N LEU A 201 19.16 -1.46 8.51
CA LEU A 201 20.51 -1.22 8.01
C LEU A 201 21.56 -1.74 9.02
N LEU A 202 22.63 -2.36 8.52
CA LEU A 202 23.68 -2.85 9.39
C LEU A 202 24.33 -1.69 10.18
N PRO A 203 24.55 -1.85 11.49
CA PRO A 203 25.09 -0.78 12.35
C PRO A 203 26.48 -0.28 11.93
N THR A 204 27.22 -1.10 11.17
CA THR A 204 28.55 -0.77 10.64
C THR A 204 28.50 0.13 9.41
N TRP A 205 27.33 0.33 8.81
CA TRP A 205 27.19 1.13 7.60
C TRP A 205 27.20 2.63 7.91
N GLY A 206 28.05 3.37 7.21
CA GLY A 206 28.20 4.81 7.35
C GLY A 206 27.11 5.62 6.64
N ALA A 207 27.41 6.89 6.39
CA ALA A 207 26.50 7.82 5.70
C ALA A 207 26.34 7.51 4.20
N SER A 208 27.24 6.75 3.61
CA SER A 208 27.20 6.41 2.18
C SER A 208 26.97 4.91 1.98
N LEU A 209 26.12 4.60 1.00
CA LEU A 209 25.77 3.23 0.61
C LEU A 209 25.96 3.07 -0.90
N GLN A 210 26.19 1.85 -1.32
CA GLN A 210 26.13 1.45 -2.73
C GLN A 210 24.76 0.83 -2.99
N LEU A 211 24.09 1.30 -4.05
CA LEU A 211 22.90 0.67 -4.61
C LEU A 211 23.33 -0.17 -5.81
N GLN A 212 22.98 -1.45 -5.80
CA GLN A 212 23.11 -2.31 -6.97
C GLN A 212 21.70 -2.55 -7.53
N ILE A 213 21.48 -2.11 -8.75
CA ILE A 213 20.20 -2.12 -9.44
C ILE A 213 20.27 -3.17 -10.55
N GLY A 214 19.26 -4.04 -10.63
CA GLY A 214 19.23 -5.15 -11.57
C GLY A 214 19.90 -6.41 -11.00
N ARG A 215 19.88 -7.48 -11.79
CA ARG A 215 20.45 -8.77 -11.44
C ARG A 215 21.62 -9.11 -12.38
N PRO A 216 22.59 -9.92 -11.94
CA PRO A 216 23.67 -10.36 -12.82
C PRO A 216 23.21 -11.08 -14.10
N SER A 217 22.01 -11.68 -14.04
CA SER A 217 21.38 -12.36 -15.18
C SER A 217 20.66 -11.43 -16.17
N ASP A 218 20.50 -10.17 -15.81
CA ASP A 218 19.75 -9.22 -16.63
C ASP A 218 20.57 -8.83 -17.88
N PRO A 219 19.92 -8.56 -19.02
CA PRO A 219 20.62 -8.22 -20.25
C PRO A 219 21.54 -6.98 -20.13
N ASN A 220 21.17 -6.05 -19.27
CA ASN A 220 21.92 -4.81 -18.99
C ASN A 220 22.91 -4.96 -17.81
N GLY A 221 22.96 -6.16 -17.18
CA GLY A 221 23.78 -6.42 -16.00
C GLY A 221 23.35 -5.59 -14.79
N VAL A 222 24.25 -5.45 -13.82
CA VAL A 222 24.04 -4.69 -12.59
C VAL A 222 24.53 -3.25 -12.78
N THR A 223 23.66 -2.30 -12.55
CA THR A 223 24.05 -0.87 -12.45
C THR A 223 24.36 -0.53 -11.02
N VAL A 224 25.51 0.11 -10.79
CA VAL A 224 25.94 0.53 -9.46
C VAL A 224 25.82 2.04 -9.31
N ARG A 225 25.22 2.49 -8.21
CA ARG A 225 25.11 3.91 -7.84
C ARG A 225 25.54 4.10 -6.41
N ARG A 226 26.15 5.25 -6.11
CA ARG A 226 26.36 5.67 -4.72
C ARG A 226 25.12 6.45 -4.27
N ALA A 227 24.62 6.11 -3.07
CA ALA A 227 23.59 6.87 -2.39
C ALA A 227 24.09 7.41 -1.05
N VAL A 228 23.53 8.50 -0.61
CA VAL A 228 23.81 9.10 0.68
C VAL A 228 22.57 9.01 1.56
N ARG A 229 22.74 8.72 2.84
CA ARG A 229 21.65 8.82 3.81
C ARG A 229 21.36 10.28 4.05
N ALA A 230 20.11 10.68 3.88
CA ALA A 230 19.68 12.07 4.05
C ALA A 230 18.41 12.14 4.89
N THR A 231 18.22 13.23 5.60
CA THR A 231 17.02 13.50 6.41
C THR A 231 15.96 14.30 5.64
N SER A 232 16.38 14.90 4.52
CA SER A 232 15.50 15.68 3.66
C SER A 232 15.96 15.65 2.21
N PHE A 233 15.04 15.92 1.28
CA PHE A 233 15.34 16.00 -0.16
C PHE A 233 16.33 17.14 -0.48
N ALA A 234 16.28 18.25 0.28
CA ALA A 234 17.15 19.42 0.06
C ALA A 234 18.65 19.11 0.30
N GLU A 235 18.97 18.06 1.05
CA GLU A 235 20.35 17.60 1.25
C GLU A 235 20.93 16.90 0.02
N LEU A 236 20.08 16.53 -0.96
CA LEU A 236 20.46 15.80 -2.19
C LEU A 236 20.89 16.74 -3.34
N SER A 237 21.48 17.87 -3.02
CA SER A 237 21.94 18.83 -4.02
C SER A 237 22.97 18.23 -4.99
N GLY A 238 23.08 18.79 -6.20
CA GLY A 238 24.06 18.39 -7.20
C GLY A 238 23.80 17.05 -7.88
N GLY A 239 22.60 16.50 -7.77
CA GLY A 239 22.23 15.23 -8.41
C GLY A 239 22.61 13.98 -7.62
N ALA A 240 22.88 14.12 -6.33
CA ALA A 240 23.13 12.98 -5.46
C ALA A 240 21.88 12.09 -5.33
N VAL A 241 22.07 10.79 -5.43
CA VAL A 241 21.03 9.82 -5.07
C VAL A 241 20.97 9.71 -3.55
N GLY A 242 19.79 9.82 -2.98
CA GLY A 242 19.58 9.72 -1.55
C GLY A 242 18.81 8.48 -1.13
N LEU A 243 19.07 8.05 0.10
CA LEU A 243 18.17 7.21 0.89
C LEU A 243 17.56 8.11 1.97
N VAL A 244 16.32 8.51 1.75
CA VAL A 244 15.57 9.42 2.63
C VAL A 244 14.57 8.62 3.45
N LEU A 245 14.49 8.88 4.74
CA LEU A 245 13.41 8.32 5.57
C LEU A 245 12.10 9.00 5.19
N ASP A 246 11.15 8.22 4.69
CA ASP A 246 9.85 8.73 4.28
C ASP A 246 8.89 8.90 5.46
N SER A 247 7.70 9.45 5.19
CA SER A 247 6.67 9.71 6.20
C SER A 247 6.01 8.43 6.77
N TYR A 248 6.34 7.27 6.24
CA TYR A 248 5.85 5.97 6.69
C TYR A 248 6.91 5.16 7.44
N GLY A 249 8.07 5.76 7.71
CA GLY A 249 9.16 5.12 8.44
C GLY A 249 10.03 4.19 7.61
N MET A 250 9.88 4.21 6.27
CA MET A 250 10.65 3.39 5.34
C MET A 250 11.71 4.22 4.62
N LEU A 251 12.76 3.59 4.13
CA LEU A 251 13.74 4.27 3.30
C LEU A 251 13.25 4.35 1.85
N ALA A 252 13.39 5.53 1.25
CA ALA A 252 13.06 5.77 -0.15
C ALA A 252 14.29 6.24 -0.92
N ILE A 253 14.53 5.64 -2.09
CA ILE A 253 15.50 6.15 -3.06
C ILE A 253 14.93 7.41 -3.68
N SER A 254 15.63 8.53 -3.55
CA SER A 254 15.13 9.85 -3.94
C SER A 254 16.19 10.72 -4.59
N LEU A 255 15.74 11.70 -5.35
CA LEU A 255 16.55 12.76 -5.96
C LEU A 255 15.91 14.12 -5.63
N ASP A 256 16.72 15.17 -5.54
CA ASP A 256 16.18 16.52 -5.34
C ASP A 256 15.42 16.99 -6.60
N GLN A 257 14.11 17.23 -6.44
CA GLN A 257 13.19 17.75 -7.46
C GLN A 257 13.18 16.97 -8.79
N ARG A 258 13.54 15.66 -8.77
CA ARG A 258 13.57 14.77 -9.93
C ARG A 258 13.04 13.39 -9.57
N SER A 259 12.57 12.68 -10.59
CA SER A 259 12.11 11.30 -10.44
C SER A 259 13.31 10.34 -10.35
N ALA A 260 13.52 9.73 -9.18
CA ALA A 260 14.51 8.68 -9.03
C ALA A 260 14.13 7.42 -9.84
N ALA A 261 12.83 7.11 -9.90
CA ALA A 261 12.32 5.99 -10.69
C ALA A 261 12.70 6.11 -12.18
N GLU A 262 12.45 7.27 -12.79
CA GLU A 262 12.75 7.49 -14.20
C GLU A 262 14.27 7.54 -14.46
N GLU A 263 15.01 8.23 -13.61
CA GLU A 263 16.45 8.43 -13.83
C GLU A 263 17.27 7.16 -13.60
N LEU A 264 16.84 6.31 -12.67
CA LEU A 264 17.49 5.04 -12.37
C LEU A 264 16.90 3.86 -13.13
N GLY A 265 15.73 4.06 -13.78
CA GLY A 265 15.01 3.01 -14.48
C GLY A 265 14.48 1.91 -13.56
N ILE A 266 13.98 2.29 -12.38
CA ILE A 266 13.47 1.36 -11.36
C ILE A 266 11.99 1.58 -11.09
N GLY A 267 11.29 0.52 -10.72
CA GLY A 267 9.85 0.53 -10.44
C GLY A 267 9.47 -0.41 -9.31
N ALA A 268 8.19 -0.42 -8.96
CA ALA A 268 7.66 -1.34 -7.95
C ALA A 268 7.93 -2.80 -8.34
N GLY A 269 8.42 -3.60 -7.39
CA GLY A 269 8.84 -4.99 -7.59
C GLY A 269 10.31 -5.17 -7.96
N ASP A 270 11.03 -4.10 -8.29
CA ASP A 270 12.45 -4.20 -8.62
C ASP A 270 13.29 -4.47 -7.37
N GLN A 271 14.26 -5.37 -7.52
CA GLN A 271 15.21 -5.71 -6.49
C GLN A 271 16.36 -4.70 -6.46
N ILE A 272 16.66 -4.18 -5.28
CA ILE A 272 17.78 -3.30 -5.01
C ILE A 272 18.67 -3.97 -3.94
N VAL A 273 19.96 -4.06 -4.20
CA VAL A 273 20.90 -4.54 -3.20
C VAL A 273 21.65 -3.35 -2.60
N LEU A 274 21.55 -3.22 -1.27
CA LEU A 274 22.24 -2.19 -0.50
C LEU A 274 23.53 -2.79 0.05
N VAL A 275 24.63 -2.04 -0.08
CA VAL A 275 25.93 -2.42 0.48
C VAL A 275 26.54 -1.21 1.18
N GLY A 276 27.02 -1.37 2.39
CA GLY A 276 27.76 -0.32 3.10
C GLY A 276 29.01 0.09 2.33
N LEU A 277 29.30 1.36 2.31
CA LEU A 277 30.60 1.85 1.85
C LEU A 277 31.39 2.28 3.09
N ASP A 278 32.62 1.80 3.19
CA ASP A 278 33.55 2.35 4.18
C ASP A 278 33.72 3.85 3.89
N ASP A 279 33.64 4.65 4.92
CA ASP A 279 33.94 6.09 4.83
C ASP A 279 35.46 6.25 4.57
N VAL A 280 35.90 5.84 3.39
CA VAL A 280 37.25 6.15 2.93
C VAL A 280 37.29 7.66 2.75
N GLN A 281 38.00 8.35 3.65
CA GLN A 281 38.37 9.74 3.44
C GLN A 281 38.95 9.86 2.05
N GLY A 282 38.18 10.51 1.14
CA GLY A 282 38.57 10.60 -0.25
C GLY A 282 39.93 11.29 -0.39
N VAL A 283 40.95 10.52 -0.73
CA VAL A 283 42.19 11.08 -1.27
C VAL A 283 41.86 11.63 -2.65
N ALA A 284 41.59 12.92 -2.72
CA ALA A 284 41.46 13.62 -3.99
C ALA A 284 42.85 13.62 -4.67
N THR A 285 43.09 12.66 -5.56
CA THR A 285 44.28 12.70 -6.42
C THR A 285 44.01 13.74 -7.52
N ALA A 286 44.65 14.89 -7.40
CA ALA A 286 44.61 15.91 -8.41
C ALA A 286 45.27 15.38 -9.71
N VAL A 287 44.46 15.14 -10.74
CA VAL A 287 44.96 14.79 -12.08
C VAL A 287 45.33 16.09 -12.77
N THR A 288 46.63 16.39 -12.87
CA THR A 288 47.12 17.49 -13.66
C THR A 288 47.14 17.07 -15.13
N LEU A 289 46.21 17.59 -15.92
CA LEU A 289 46.24 17.45 -17.37
C LEU A 289 47.30 18.40 -17.93
N SER A 290 48.47 17.91 -18.34
CA SER A 290 49.43 18.66 -19.12
C SER A 290 48.93 18.79 -20.55
N ARG A 291 48.67 20.03 -20.99
CA ARG A 291 48.42 20.34 -22.41
C ARG A 291 49.72 20.02 -23.20
N ARG A 292 49.61 19.19 -24.21
CA ARG A 292 50.56 19.12 -25.32
C ARG A 292 50.09 20.03 -26.46
#